data_72abe49b239a6a07219cfa868e0a0e4a
#
_entry.id   72abe49b239a6a07219cfa868e0a0e4a
#
_cell.length_a   1.000
_cell.length_b   1.000
_cell.length_c   1.000
_cell.angle_alpha   90.00
_cell.angle_beta   90.00
_cell.angle_gamma   90.00
#
_symmetry.space_group_name_H-M   'P 1'
#
loop_
_entity.id
_entity.type
_entity.pdbx_description
1 polymer ?
#
loop_
_entity_poly.entity_id
_entity_poly.type
_entity_poly.pdbx_seq_one_letter_code
_entity_poly.pdbx_strand_id
1 'polypeptide(L)'
;RYQGQIDDLTAQILGREAFTYDPEKDPTYQQYKESYTRNGERAMQDTLGQVSARTGGLASSYASSAAQQTYDGYMSALADKIPELRQLAYSMYQDEGNEMRANLEMLMALEQGDYAKYTDLLGQWNTDRNFDYGVHRDQISDNRYNNEWNYQVGRDDIADKRYEDETAWERSQYTSEKEYNQALAKRVRG
;
A
#
# COMPACT_ATOMS: atom_id res chain seq x y z
N ARG A 1 47.06 -4.38 -7.69
CA ARG A 1 46.67 -4.51 -6.27
C ARG A 1 45.18 -4.79 -6.08
N TYR A 2 44.35 -4.28 -6.97
CA TYR A 2 42.91 -4.43 -6.91
C TYR A 2 42.34 -5.47 -7.90
N GLN A 3 43.18 -6.13 -8.68
CA GLN A 3 42.78 -7.07 -9.73
C GLN A 3 41.81 -8.15 -9.22
N GLY A 4 42.11 -8.77 -8.06
CA GLY A 4 41.21 -9.77 -7.48
C GLY A 4 39.82 -9.25 -7.16
N GLN A 5 39.69 -8.01 -6.65
CA GLN A 5 38.41 -7.37 -6.37
C GLN A 5 37.67 -7.02 -7.66
N ILE A 6 38.39 -6.61 -8.71
CA ILE A 6 37.81 -6.34 -10.04
C ILE A 6 37.25 -7.63 -10.64
N ASP A 7 38.04 -8.74 -10.57
CA ASP A 7 37.62 -10.04 -11.09
C ASP A 7 36.38 -10.57 -10.34
N ASP A 8 36.38 -10.48 -9.00
CA ASP A 8 35.24 -10.90 -8.17
C ASP A 8 33.97 -10.09 -8.45
N LEU A 9 34.11 -8.76 -8.54
CA LEU A 9 32.96 -7.89 -8.80
C LEU A 9 32.44 -8.05 -10.24
N THR A 10 33.34 -8.26 -11.20
CA THR A 10 32.99 -8.57 -12.58
C THR A 10 32.22 -9.89 -12.65
N ALA A 11 32.66 -10.93 -11.92
CA ALA A 11 31.98 -12.21 -11.85
C ALA A 11 30.56 -12.05 -11.22
N GLN A 12 30.40 -11.23 -10.18
CA GLN A 12 29.11 -10.95 -9.56
C GLN A 12 28.18 -10.22 -10.54
N ILE A 13 28.67 -9.22 -11.28
CA ILE A 13 27.86 -8.49 -12.28
C ILE A 13 27.41 -9.42 -13.40
N LEU A 14 28.30 -10.25 -13.92
CA LEU A 14 27.99 -11.18 -15.00
C LEU A 14 27.13 -12.37 -14.55
N GLY A 15 27.28 -12.81 -13.30
CA GLY A 15 26.50 -13.89 -12.71
C GLY A 15 25.18 -13.45 -12.10
N ARG A 16 24.83 -12.18 -12.20
CA ARG A 16 23.60 -11.65 -11.60
C ARG A 16 22.36 -12.27 -12.24
N GLU A 17 21.50 -12.86 -11.42
CA GLU A 17 20.25 -13.46 -11.88
C GLU A 17 19.31 -12.40 -12.47
N ALA A 18 18.50 -12.81 -13.44
CA ALA A 18 17.47 -11.94 -14.00
C ALA A 18 16.44 -11.56 -12.91
N PHE A 19 15.94 -10.34 -12.98
CA PHE A 19 14.93 -9.87 -12.05
C PHE A 19 13.68 -10.74 -12.08
N THR A 20 13.32 -11.26 -10.93
CA THR A 20 12.04 -11.96 -10.70
C THR A 20 11.40 -11.38 -9.45
N TYR A 21 10.09 -11.18 -9.47
CA TYR A 21 9.34 -10.69 -8.33
C TYR A 21 8.31 -11.71 -7.88
N ASP A 22 8.41 -12.13 -6.63
CA ASP A 22 7.47 -13.02 -5.97
C ASP A 22 6.87 -12.26 -4.78
N PRO A 23 5.59 -11.84 -4.85
CA PRO A 23 4.95 -11.10 -3.77
C PRO A 23 4.98 -11.85 -2.43
N GLU A 24 4.85 -13.18 -2.47
CA GLU A 24 4.82 -13.98 -1.24
C GLU A 24 6.15 -13.98 -0.48
N LYS A 25 7.25 -13.61 -1.15
CA LYS A 25 8.57 -13.46 -0.53
C LYS A 25 8.92 -12.03 -0.15
N ASP A 26 8.10 -11.05 -0.56
CA ASP A 26 8.31 -9.64 -0.25
C ASP A 26 7.81 -9.33 1.17
N PRO A 27 8.68 -8.93 2.11
CA PRO A 27 8.27 -8.58 3.47
C PRO A 27 7.24 -7.44 3.53
N THR A 28 7.33 -6.49 2.59
CA THR A 28 6.40 -5.36 2.52
C THR A 28 5.01 -5.83 2.08
N TYR A 29 4.96 -6.72 1.08
CA TYR A 29 3.70 -7.33 0.68
C TYR A 29 3.08 -8.15 1.83
N GLN A 30 3.87 -8.90 2.60
CA GLN A 30 3.37 -9.66 3.74
C GLN A 30 2.74 -8.75 4.81
N GLN A 31 3.34 -7.59 5.09
CA GLN A 31 2.76 -6.61 6.00
C GLN A 31 1.43 -6.05 5.48
N TYR A 32 1.34 -5.73 4.18
CA TYR A 32 0.08 -5.33 3.55
C TYR A 32 -0.95 -6.44 3.61
N LYS A 33 -0.60 -7.67 3.24
CA LYS A 33 -1.47 -8.85 3.27
C LYS A 33 -2.09 -9.05 4.66
N GLU A 34 -1.28 -9.01 5.70
CA GLU A 34 -1.76 -9.14 7.08
C GLU A 34 -2.71 -7.99 7.47
N SER A 35 -2.37 -6.76 7.12
CA SER A 35 -3.19 -5.58 7.41
C SER A 35 -4.53 -5.63 6.67
N TYR A 36 -4.50 -5.88 5.35
CA TYR A 36 -5.71 -5.92 4.52
C TYR A 36 -6.62 -7.09 4.88
N THR A 37 -6.06 -8.27 5.17
CA THR A 37 -6.83 -9.44 5.63
C THR A 37 -7.54 -9.11 6.93
N ARG A 38 -6.83 -8.61 7.94
CA ARG A 38 -7.41 -8.24 9.24
C ARG A 38 -8.50 -7.18 9.13
N ASN A 39 -8.28 -6.16 8.30
CA ASN A 39 -9.27 -5.11 8.09
C ASN A 39 -10.48 -5.62 7.29
N GLY A 40 -10.25 -6.47 6.28
CA GLY A 40 -11.30 -7.13 5.52
C GLY A 40 -12.18 -8.03 6.39
N GLU A 41 -11.58 -8.82 7.28
CA GLU A 41 -12.31 -9.67 8.24
C GLU A 41 -13.16 -8.84 9.20
N ARG A 42 -12.64 -7.74 9.73
CA ARG A 42 -13.41 -6.82 10.58
C ARG A 42 -14.58 -6.19 9.82
N ALA A 43 -14.31 -5.65 8.64
CA ALA A 43 -15.35 -5.03 7.81
C ALA A 43 -16.43 -6.04 7.38
N MET A 44 -16.04 -7.28 7.10
CA MET A 44 -16.95 -8.38 6.84
C MET A 44 -17.86 -8.67 8.05
N GLN A 45 -17.28 -8.78 9.26
CA GLN A 45 -18.04 -9.00 10.50
C GLN A 45 -18.97 -7.83 10.80
N ASP A 46 -18.52 -6.58 10.65
CA ASP A 46 -19.32 -5.39 10.85
C ASP A 46 -20.51 -5.34 9.87
N THR A 47 -20.26 -5.66 8.59
CA THR A 47 -21.31 -5.74 7.57
C THR A 47 -22.34 -6.82 7.92
N LEU A 48 -21.89 -7.99 8.35
CA LEU A 48 -22.76 -9.08 8.78
C LEU A 48 -23.62 -8.67 9.98
N GLY A 49 -23.01 -8.02 10.98
CA GLY A 49 -23.71 -7.50 12.16
C GLY A 49 -24.77 -6.46 11.83
N GLN A 50 -24.44 -5.50 10.97
CA GLN A 50 -25.35 -4.45 10.56
C GLN A 50 -26.55 -4.98 9.77
N VAL A 51 -26.31 -5.87 8.80
CA VAL A 51 -27.40 -6.45 8.00
C VAL A 51 -28.27 -7.35 8.88
N SER A 52 -27.68 -8.14 9.78
CA SER A 52 -28.43 -8.98 10.73
C SER A 52 -29.30 -8.15 11.68
N ALA A 53 -28.79 -7.03 12.19
CA ALA A 53 -29.55 -6.12 13.04
C ALA A 53 -30.76 -5.50 12.30
N ARG A 54 -30.62 -5.18 11.01
CA ARG A 54 -31.70 -4.63 10.18
C ARG A 54 -32.76 -5.67 9.79
N THR A 55 -32.37 -6.93 9.67
CA THR A 55 -33.27 -8.04 9.28
C THR A 55 -33.89 -8.77 10.47
N GLY A 56 -33.75 -8.24 11.69
CA GLY A 56 -34.31 -8.87 12.90
C GLY A 56 -33.60 -10.14 13.33
N GLY A 57 -32.31 -10.27 13.02
CA GLY A 57 -31.45 -11.41 13.41
C GLY A 57 -31.52 -12.62 12.47
N LEU A 58 -32.24 -12.50 11.36
CA LEU A 58 -32.28 -13.55 10.34
C LEU A 58 -30.99 -13.53 9.51
N ALA A 59 -30.21 -14.59 9.57
CA ALA A 59 -29.10 -14.83 8.66
C ALA A 59 -29.64 -15.02 7.24
N SER A 60 -29.59 -13.97 6.43
CA SER A 60 -30.00 -14.03 5.03
C SER A 60 -28.79 -14.29 4.13
N SER A 61 -29.03 -14.98 3.01
CA SER A 61 -28.00 -15.15 1.97
C SER A 61 -27.47 -13.80 1.45
N TYR A 62 -28.30 -12.75 1.52
CA TYR A 62 -27.91 -11.39 1.21
C TYR A 62 -26.87 -10.84 2.19
N ALA A 63 -27.00 -11.09 3.50
CA ALA A 63 -26.06 -10.66 4.52
C ALA A 63 -24.67 -11.29 4.28
N SER A 64 -24.64 -12.59 4.00
CA SER A 64 -23.38 -13.28 3.71
C SER A 64 -22.72 -12.81 2.41
N SER A 65 -23.52 -12.56 1.35
CA SER A 65 -23.02 -12.06 0.08
C SER A 65 -22.47 -10.63 0.21
N ALA A 66 -23.16 -9.74 0.91
CA ALA A 66 -22.69 -8.37 1.15
C ALA A 66 -21.41 -8.34 1.99
N ALA A 67 -21.33 -9.18 3.03
CA ALA A 67 -20.14 -9.32 3.85
C ALA A 67 -18.94 -9.87 3.06
N GLN A 68 -19.17 -10.90 2.23
CA GLN A 68 -18.14 -11.45 1.36
C GLN A 68 -17.65 -10.41 0.35
N GLN A 69 -18.55 -9.65 -0.27
CA GLN A 69 -18.19 -8.59 -1.20
C GLN A 69 -17.33 -7.50 -0.54
N THR A 70 -17.60 -7.19 0.74
CA THR A 70 -16.77 -6.27 1.51
C THR A 70 -15.35 -6.81 1.69
N TYR A 71 -15.21 -8.07 2.08
CA TYR A 71 -13.91 -8.72 2.20
C TYR A 71 -13.16 -8.79 0.87
N ASP A 72 -13.84 -9.17 -0.21
CA ASP A 72 -13.27 -9.26 -1.56
C ASP A 72 -12.76 -7.89 -2.05
N GLY A 73 -13.41 -6.80 -1.64
CA GLY A 73 -12.93 -5.43 -1.89
C GLY A 73 -11.56 -5.16 -1.27
N TYR A 74 -11.31 -5.62 -0.04
CA TYR A 74 -9.99 -5.52 0.59
C TYR A 74 -8.94 -6.39 -0.10
N MET A 75 -9.32 -7.58 -0.52
CA MET A 75 -8.40 -8.48 -1.25
C MET A 75 -8.07 -7.94 -2.63
N SER A 76 -9.01 -7.32 -3.32
CA SER A 76 -8.77 -6.62 -4.58
C SER A 76 -7.79 -5.46 -4.38
N ALA A 77 -8.00 -4.62 -3.36
CA ALA A 77 -7.12 -3.51 -3.03
C ALA A 77 -5.69 -3.98 -2.64
N LEU A 78 -5.57 -5.16 -2.02
CA LEU A 78 -4.26 -5.78 -1.79
C LEU A 78 -3.60 -6.20 -3.11
N ALA A 79 -4.36 -6.80 -4.02
CA ALA A 79 -3.84 -7.22 -5.33
C ALA A 79 -3.35 -6.01 -6.16
N ASP A 80 -4.00 -4.86 -6.03
CA ASP A 80 -3.61 -3.61 -6.68
C ASP A 80 -2.25 -3.07 -6.19
N LYS A 81 -1.76 -3.53 -5.03
CA LYS A 81 -0.43 -3.20 -4.52
C LYS A 81 0.71 -3.97 -5.18
N ILE A 82 0.44 -5.12 -5.78
CA ILE A 82 1.47 -5.96 -6.39
C ILE A 82 2.26 -5.24 -7.50
N PRO A 83 1.64 -4.53 -8.45
CA PRO A 83 2.39 -3.79 -9.48
C PRO A 83 3.29 -2.71 -8.91
N GLU A 84 2.83 -1.98 -7.89
CA GLU A 84 3.58 -0.93 -7.20
C GLU A 84 4.84 -1.51 -6.51
N LEU A 85 4.66 -2.57 -5.74
CA LEU A 85 5.75 -3.25 -5.04
C LEU A 85 6.74 -3.90 -6.01
N ARG A 86 6.25 -4.49 -7.10
CA ARG A 86 7.10 -5.02 -8.17
C ARG A 86 7.96 -3.93 -8.81
N GLN A 87 7.38 -2.75 -9.07
CA GLN A 87 8.12 -1.63 -9.63
C GLN A 87 9.18 -1.13 -8.67
N LEU A 88 8.86 -1.04 -7.38
CA LEU A 88 9.81 -0.68 -6.33
C LEU A 88 10.96 -1.70 -6.26
N ALA A 89 10.65 -2.98 -6.22
CA ALA A 89 11.65 -4.05 -6.20
C ALA A 89 12.53 -4.04 -7.47
N TYR A 90 11.96 -3.73 -8.62
CA TYR A 90 12.71 -3.58 -9.86
C TYR A 90 13.65 -2.37 -9.84
N SER A 91 13.20 -1.24 -9.29
CA SER A 91 14.05 -0.06 -9.10
C SER A 91 15.24 -0.39 -8.18
N MET A 92 14.99 -1.04 -7.05
CA MET A 92 16.04 -1.47 -6.12
C MET A 92 17.04 -2.43 -6.81
N TYR A 93 16.54 -3.36 -7.61
CA TYR A 93 17.39 -4.26 -8.40
C TYR A 93 18.26 -3.49 -9.39
N GLN A 94 17.71 -2.47 -10.08
CA GLN A 94 18.50 -1.64 -10.99
C GLN A 94 19.55 -0.81 -10.24
N ASP A 95 19.17 -0.21 -9.12
CA ASP A 95 20.07 0.61 -8.30
C ASP A 95 21.27 -0.21 -7.79
N GLU A 96 21.00 -1.43 -7.31
CA GLU A 96 22.06 -2.37 -6.91
C GLU A 96 23.00 -2.71 -8.07
N GLY A 97 22.46 -2.92 -9.28
CA GLY A 97 23.26 -3.17 -10.49
C GLY A 97 24.10 -1.96 -10.89
N ASN A 98 23.57 -0.75 -10.75
CA ASN A 98 24.29 0.48 -11.00
C ASN A 98 25.39 0.71 -9.95
N GLU A 99 25.10 0.40 -8.69
CA GLU A 99 26.07 0.44 -7.59
C GLU A 99 27.26 -0.49 -7.84
N MET A 100 26.99 -1.73 -8.26
CA MET A 100 28.06 -2.68 -8.60
C MET A 100 28.94 -2.18 -9.76
N ARG A 101 28.32 -1.57 -10.79
CA ARG A 101 29.08 -0.99 -11.93
C ARG A 101 29.91 0.20 -11.50
N ALA A 102 29.35 1.11 -10.70
CA ALA A 102 30.08 2.25 -10.16
C ALA A 102 31.28 1.81 -9.31
N ASN A 103 31.11 0.78 -8.49
CA ASN A 103 32.19 0.18 -7.70
C ASN A 103 33.27 -0.42 -8.60
N LEU A 104 32.89 -1.08 -9.69
CA LEU A 104 33.84 -1.64 -10.66
C LEU A 104 34.63 -0.54 -11.36
N GLU A 105 33.99 0.51 -11.84
CA GLU A 105 34.63 1.68 -12.45
C GLU A 105 35.63 2.33 -11.48
N MET A 106 35.22 2.46 -10.22
CA MET A 106 36.05 2.99 -9.15
C MET A 106 37.30 2.12 -8.92
N LEU A 107 37.16 0.79 -8.86
CA LEU A 107 38.29 -0.12 -8.70
C LEU A 107 39.23 -0.08 -9.89
N MET A 108 38.70 0.01 -11.11
CA MET A 108 39.51 0.18 -12.34
C MET A 108 40.28 1.51 -12.33
N ALA A 109 39.68 2.60 -11.88
CA ALA A 109 40.34 3.89 -11.74
C ALA A 109 41.46 3.85 -10.71
N LEU A 110 41.29 3.11 -9.61
CA LEU A 110 42.32 2.87 -8.59
C LEU A 110 43.51 2.03 -9.13
N GLU A 111 43.23 1.02 -9.91
CA GLU A 111 44.28 0.19 -10.51
C GLU A 111 45.14 1.01 -11.49
N GLN A 112 44.52 2.01 -12.16
CA GLN A 112 45.25 2.93 -13.05
C GLN A 112 46.07 4.00 -12.31
N GLY A 113 46.08 4.01 -10.97
CA GLY A 113 46.91 4.90 -10.15
C GLY A 113 46.37 6.33 -9.96
N ASP A 114 45.12 6.57 -10.27
CA ASP A 114 44.49 7.91 -10.23
C ASP A 114 43.74 8.15 -8.89
N TYR A 115 44.53 8.20 -7.80
CA TYR A 115 44.01 8.30 -6.41
C TYR A 115 43.17 9.58 -6.14
N ALA A 116 43.46 10.66 -6.85
CA ALA A 116 42.71 11.92 -6.70
C ALA A 116 41.27 11.81 -7.24
N LYS A 117 41.13 11.21 -8.42
CA LYS A 117 39.78 10.94 -9.00
C LYS A 117 38.96 9.95 -8.18
N TYR A 118 39.64 9.02 -7.51
CA TYR A 118 38.96 8.06 -6.63
C TYR A 118 38.24 8.75 -5.47
N THR A 119 38.89 9.68 -4.81
CA THR A 119 38.31 10.39 -3.66
C THR A 119 37.11 11.23 -4.10
N ASP A 120 37.20 11.86 -5.26
CA ASP A 120 36.10 12.66 -5.84
C ASP A 120 34.93 11.78 -6.27
N LEU A 121 35.18 10.66 -6.97
CA LEU A 121 34.16 9.69 -7.37
C LEU A 121 33.47 9.05 -6.15
N LEU A 122 34.21 8.71 -5.11
CA LEU A 122 33.67 8.16 -3.87
C LEU A 122 32.77 9.18 -3.16
N GLY A 123 33.19 10.46 -3.13
CA GLY A 123 32.41 11.55 -2.57
C GLY A 123 31.09 11.75 -3.32
N GLN A 124 31.16 11.81 -4.64
CA GLN A 124 30.00 11.96 -5.51
C GLN A 124 29.06 10.76 -5.39
N TRP A 125 29.58 9.54 -5.45
CA TRP A 125 28.79 8.31 -5.28
C TRP A 125 28.07 8.24 -3.92
N ASN A 126 28.74 8.60 -2.82
CA ASN A 126 28.11 8.62 -1.50
C ASN A 126 26.99 9.68 -1.43
N THR A 127 27.17 10.80 -2.09
CA THR A 127 26.17 11.87 -2.14
C THR A 127 24.95 11.43 -2.95
N ASP A 128 25.15 10.85 -4.13
CA ASP A 128 24.08 10.38 -5.01
C ASP A 128 23.28 9.24 -4.34
N ARG A 129 23.98 8.28 -3.74
CA ARG A 129 23.33 7.18 -3.00
C ARG A 129 22.47 7.67 -1.83
N ASN A 130 22.98 8.61 -1.06
CA ASN A 130 22.22 9.15 0.08
C ASN A 130 21.00 9.97 -0.39
N PHE A 131 21.15 10.68 -1.51
CA PHE A 131 20.06 11.40 -2.15
C PHE A 131 18.97 10.44 -2.65
N ASP A 132 19.33 9.43 -3.43
CA ASP A 132 18.40 8.43 -3.96
C ASP A 132 17.67 7.68 -2.85
N TYR A 133 18.40 7.27 -1.81
CA TYR A 133 17.80 6.62 -0.64
C TYR A 133 16.80 7.54 0.09
N GLY A 134 17.14 8.85 0.19
CA GLY A 134 16.24 9.86 0.75
C GLY A 134 14.97 10.00 -0.06
N VAL A 135 15.09 10.16 -1.38
CA VAL A 135 13.96 10.30 -2.30
C VAL A 135 13.05 9.07 -2.26
N HIS A 136 13.61 7.85 -2.30
CA HIS A 136 12.81 6.62 -2.20
C HIS A 136 12.07 6.50 -0.87
N ARG A 137 12.73 6.85 0.24
CA ARG A 137 12.10 6.84 1.56
C ARG A 137 10.94 7.83 1.64
N ASP A 138 11.13 9.03 1.09
CA ASP A 138 10.12 10.08 1.12
C ASP A 138 8.93 9.72 0.20
N GLN A 139 9.16 9.13 -0.98
CA GLN A 139 8.09 8.60 -1.84
C GLN A 139 7.26 7.52 -1.16
N ILE A 140 7.91 6.60 -0.43
CA ILE A 140 7.21 5.57 0.34
C ILE A 140 6.36 6.20 1.45
N SER A 141 6.90 7.22 2.13
CA SER A 141 6.19 7.94 3.17
C SER A 141 4.96 8.68 2.63
N ASP A 142 5.13 9.39 1.50
CA ASP A 142 4.05 10.12 0.83
C ASP A 142 2.96 9.19 0.32
N ASN A 143 3.33 8.04 -0.26
CA ASN A 143 2.37 7.04 -0.70
C ASN A 143 1.59 6.43 0.48
N ARG A 144 2.25 6.18 1.61
CA ARG A 144 1.56 5.72 2.84
C ARG A 144 0.56 6.75 3.33
N TYR A 145 0.97 8.02 3.39
CA TYR A 145 0.10 9.12 3.80
C TYR A 145 -1.12 9.26 2.88
N ASN A 146 -0.90 9.26 1.56
CA ASN A 146 -1.97 9.36 0.57
C ASN A 146 -2.94 8.17 0.64
N ASN A 147 -2.44 6.96 0.87
CA ASN A 147 -3.28 5.76 1.00
C ASN A 147 -4.10 5.80 2.30
N GLU A 148 -3.53 6.27 3.39
CA GLU A 148 -4.23 6.42 4.66
C GLU A 148 -5.31 7.52 4.58
N TRP A 149 -4.99 8.64 3.92
CA TRP A 149 -5.94 9.71 3.63
C TRP A 149 -7.10 9.23 2.77
N ASN A 150 -6.82 8.56 1.65
CA ASN A 150 -7.86 8.01 0.77
C ASN A 150 -8.74 6.97 1.47
N TYR A 151 -8.15 6.18 2.36
CA TYR A 151 -8.90 5.23 3.19
C TYR A 151 -9.85 5.96 4.16
N GLN A 152 -9.38 7.01 4.82
CA GLN A 152 -10.23 7.80 5.73
C GLN A 152 -11.36 8.49 4.99
N VAL A 153 -11.07 9.13 3.85
CA VAL A 153 -12.08 9.77 2.98
C VAL A 153 -13.12 8.75 2.51
N GLY A 154 -12.68 7.59 2.02
CA GLY A 154 -13.60 6.54 1.59
C GLY A 154 -14.46 5.98 2.73
N ARG A 155 -13.94 5.93 3.95
CA ARG A 155 -14.71 5.52 5.14
C ARG A 155 -15.75 6.56 5.51
N ASP A 156 -15.40 7.84 5.42
CA ASP A 156 -16.31 8.94 5.75
C ASP A 156 -17.43 9.04 4.70
N ASP A 157 -17.12 8.87 3.40
CA ASP A 157 -18.13 8.78 2.32
C ASP A 157 -19.13 7.63 2.53
N ILE A 158 -18.64 6.48 3.01
CA ILE A 158 -19.50 5.33 3.34
C ILE A 158 -20.38 5.64 4.55
N ALA A 159 -19.84 6.32 5.56
CA ALA A 159 -20.59 6.72 6.74
C ALA A 159 -21.70 7.73 6.38
N ASP A 160 -21.39 8.71 5.54
CA ASP A 160 -22.34 9.72 5.05
C ASP A 160 -23.46 9.08 4.22
N LYS A 161 -23.13 8.17 3.28
CA LYS A 161 -24.13 7.42 2.53
C LYS A 161 -25.04 6.58 3.41
N ARG A 162 -24.48 5.94 4.45
CA ARG A 162 -25.30 5.18 5.41
C ARG A 162 -26.28 6.07 6.16
N TYR A 163 -25.82 7.25 6.55
CA TYR A 163 -26.68 8.23 7.21
C TYR A 163 -27.78 8.74 6.30
N GLU A 164 -27.46 9.00 5.02
CA GLU A 164 -28.44 9.39 4.00
C GLU A 164 -29.46 8.28 3.74
N ASP A 165 -29.01 7.04 3.59
CA ASP A 165 -29.88 5.87 3.38
C ASP A 165 -30.79 5.61 4.59
N GLU A 166 -30.27 5.75 5.81
CA GLU A 166 -31.03 5.58 7.05
C GLU A 166 -32.09 6.66 7.19
N THR A 167 -31.72 7.92 6.90
CA THR A 167 -32.69 9.04 6.89
C THR A 167 -33.73 8.90 5.79
N ALA A 168 -33.34 8.44 4.60
CA ALA A 168 -34.26 8.16 3.50
C ALA A 168 -35.25 7.03 3.86
N TRP A 169 -34.73 5.95 4.49
CA TRP A 169 -35.56 4.85 4.95
C TRP A 169 -36.52 5.28 6.07
N GLU A 170 -36.04 6.02 7.08
CA GLU A 170 -36.90 6.57 8.12
C GLU A 170 -38.01 7.44 7.51
N ARG A 171 -37.64 8.29 6.54
CA ARG A 171 -38.62 9.16 5.84
C ARG A 171 -39.66 8.34 5.05
N SER A 172 -39.25 7.21 4.47
CA SER A 172 -40.14 6.33 3.70
C SER A 172 -41.20 5.61 4.56
N GLN A 173 -41.06 5.56 5.89
CA GLN A 173 -42.01 4.96 6.82
C GLN A 173 -43.21 5.89 7.10
N TYR A 174 -43.15 7.15 6.67
CA TYR A 174 -44.19 8.11 6.88
C TYR A 174 -44.95 8.41 5.58
N THR A 175 -46.25 8.52 5.67
CA THR A 175 -47.13 8.80 4.52
C THR A 175 -47.05 10.25 4.05
N SER A 176 -46.50 11.15 4.87
CA SER A 176 -46.29 12.54 4.52
C SER A 176 -45.09 13.14 5.25
N GLU A 177 -44.46 14.13 4.63
CA GLU A 177 -43.35 14.90 5.20
C GLU A 177 -43.76 15.60 6.52
N LYS A 178 -45.02 15.93 6.65
CA LYS A 178 -45.57 16.52 7.87
C LYS A 178 -45.54 15.56 9.06
N GLU A 179 -45.87 14.29 8.84
CA GLU A 179 -45.80 13.24 9.87
C GLU A 179 -44.40 12.97 10.30
N TYR A 180 -43.45 12.91 9.35
CA TYR A 180 -42.04 12.76 9.64
C TYR A 180 -41.49 13.89 10.52
N ASN A 181 -41.78 15.15 10.17
CA ASN A 181 -41.35 16.31 10.94
C ASN A 181 -41.99 16.36 12.34
N GLN A 182 -43.24 15.88 12.50
CA GLN A 182 -43.89 15.78 13.81
C GLN A 182 -43.26 14.69 14.68
N ALA A 183 -42.84 13.56 14.11
CA ALA A 183 -42.16 12.49 14.82
C ALA A 183 -40.76 12.92 15.28
N LEU A 184 -40.03 13.63 14.42
CA LEU A 184 -38.72 14.23 14.75
C LEU A 184 -38.84 15.24 15.91
N ALA A 185 -39.82 16.13 15.87
CA ALA A 185 -40.06 17.11 16.93
C ALA A 185 -40.44 16.48 18.27
N LYS A 186 -41.12 15.33 18.28
CA LYS A 186 -41.39 14.56 19.50
C LYS A 186 -40.12 13.89 20.08
N ARG A 187 -39.23 13.41 19.21
CA ARG A 187 -37.99 12.72 19.61
C ARG A 187 -36.97 13.69 20.26
N VAL A 188 -36.97 14.95 19.85
CA VAL A 188 -36.10 16.01 20.39
C VAL A 188 -36.61 16.57 21.73
N ARG A 189 -37.87 16.36 22.06
CA ARG A 189 -38.50 16.88 23.29
C ARG A 189 -38.65 15.86 24.43
N GLY A 190 -38.32 14.61 24.19
CA GLY A 190 -38.27 13.54 25.20
C GLY A 190 -36.85 13.20 25.59
#